data_5c4b9d5baee3ae95a003319b69b2a7c7
#
_entry.id   5c4b9d5baee3ae95a003319b69b2a7c7
#
_cell.length_a   1.000
_cell.length_b   1.000
_cell.length_c   1.000
_cell.angle_alpha   90.00
_cell.angle_beta   90.00
_cell.angle_gamma   90.00
#
_symmetry.space_group_name_H-M   'P 1'
#
loop_
_entity.id
_entity.type
_entity.pdbx_description
1 polymer ?
#
loop_
_entity_poly.entity_id
_entity_poly.type
_entity_poly.pdbx_seq_one_letter_code
_entity_poly.pdbx_strand_id
1 'polypeptide(L)'
;MDAHKEEVARISERVQAFQRSSTPFRIYHGSTLSTRDSVRQRDRIIDTSRLSHVIRFNTQEKTVLVEPNVPMDALVDATLREGLLPKVVMELPNITVGGGFAGTSGESSSFRYGLFDRSMRGIEVVLGNGEIVWATGNREDPHRDLFFACAGSCGTLGVVTLLEMELIDAQPYVELEYKAVASVKEAVDVLQEAEQDPRVDYIDGILYSITSGVIMIGRLRAQPIEDGIQSFDKPWDPWFYLDAEQILKRTEKGGKPYKQSIPTKSYLFRYDRGVFWGGGIAFKYFCMPFVTLTRRLLDPYMYSRTMIHALHRSGISSQAIIQDLGVPYESAEAFIEWTGEKTGFWPLWLCPVKPPPRDECSFSMANVDPDKTVLDVGIWGMGPRDRPRFVALNREFEAKVAELGGIKCLYAHAYYTEDEFWRIYDARKYTGLRRKYHAGSLPSIYDKVKVDLQGIAGPQSVRREETWGEWTSRKFWGTWPFGGLYGVASATKGLVIQSDFLLKK
;
A
#
# COMPACT_ATOMS: atom_id res chain seq x y z
N MET A 1 17.71 -22.35 0.65
CA MET A 1 18.93 -21.54 0.38
C MET A 1 19.54 -21.85 -0.97
N ASP A 2 19.74 -23.13 -1.40
CA ASP A 2 20.41 -23.39 -2.68
C ASP A 2 19.57 -22.93 -3.87
N ALA A 3 18.29 -23.25 -3.90
CA ALA A 3 17.36 -22.73 -4.95
C ALA A 3 17.29 -21.20 -4.99
N HIS A 4 17.37 -20.54 -3.80
CA HIS A 4 17.46 -19.10 -3.72
C HIS A 4 18.74 -18.58 -4.40
N LYS A 5 19.91 -19.15 -4.06
CA LYS A 5 21.20 -18.72 -4.65
C LYS A 5 21.26 -18.92 -6.16
N GLU A 6 20.69 -20.02 -6.66
CA GLU A 6 20.58 -20.29 -8.10
C GLU A 6 19.74 -19.22 -8.81
N GLU A 7 18.60 -18.85 -8.22
CA GLU A 7 17.73 -17.83 -8.80
C GLU A 7 18.37 -16.44 -8.74
N VAL A 8 19.05 -16.09 -7.64
CA VAL A 8 19.79 -14.82 -7.52
C VAL A 8 20.93 -14.74 -8.50
N ALA A 9 21.67 -15.85 -8.74
CA ALA A 9 22.73 -15.90 -9.75
C ALA A 9 22.15 -15.66 -11.16
N ARG A 10 21.01 -16.28 -11.50
CA ARG A 10 20.29 -16.05 -12.76
C ARG A 10 19.87 -14.58 -12.93
N ILE A 11 19.36 -13.96 -11.86
CA ILE A 11 19.01 -12.55 -11.87
C ILE A 11 20.25 -11.68 -12.11
N SER A 12 21.34 -11.96 -11.38
CA SER A 12 22.62 -11.25 -11.54
C SER A 12 23.14 -11.30 -13.00
N GLU A 13 23.21 -12.48 -13.59
CA GLU A 13 23.62 -12.66 -15.00
C GLU A 13 22.74 -11.86 -15.97
N ARG A 14 21.42 -11.84 -15.73
CA ARG A 14 20.49 -11.08 -16.56
C ARG A 14 20.67 -9.58 -16.42
N VAL A 15 20.91 -9.08 -15.20
CA VAL A 15 21.21 -7.67 -14.93
C VAL A 15 22.51 -7.26 -15.65
N GLN A 16 23.56 -8.08 -15.55
CA GLN A 16 24.82 -7.86 -16.27
C GLN A 16 24.62 -7.79 -17.79
N ALA A 17 23.77 -8.66 -18.34
CA ALA A 17 23.46 -8.63 -19.77
C ALA A 17 22.80 -7.31 -20.18
N PHE A 18 21.85 -6.79 -19.40
CA PHE A 18 21.23 -5.49 -19.63
C PHE A 18 22.22 -4.33 -19.49
N GLN A 19 23.11 -4.40 -18.50
CA GLN A 19 24.13 -3.39 -18.32
C GLN A 19 25.09 -3.34 -19.52
N ARG A 20 25.62 -4.50 -19.97
CA ARG A 20 26.52 -4.58 -21.13
C ARG A 20 25.89 -4.04 -22.42
N SER A 21 24.59 -4.27 -22.62
CA SER A 21 23.86 -3.77 -23.79
C SER A 21 23.28 -2.36 -23.60
N SER A 22 23.49 -1.73 -22.45
CA SER A 22 22.86 -0.45 -22.07
C SER A 22 21.33 -0.46 -22.23
N THR A 23 20.71 -1.62 -22.05
CA THR A 23 19.27 -1.80 -22.25
C THR A 23 18.51 -1.50 -20.95
N PRO A 24 17.57 -0.55 -20.96
CA PRO A 24 16.72 -0.30 -19.81
C PRO A 24 15.84 -1.50 -19.49
N PHE A 25 15.69 -1.82 -18.20
CA PHE A 25 14.83 -2.92 -17.74
C PHE A 25 13.96 -2.51 -16.54
N ARG A 26 12.95 -3.32 -16.26
CA ARG A 26 12.09 -3.20 -15.08
C ARG A 26 12.08 -4.51 -14.30
N ILE A 27 11.83 -4.41 -12.98
CA ILE A 27 11.62 -5.58 -12.13
C ILE A 27 10.18 -6.05 -12.32
N TYR A 28 10.03 -7.37 -12.47
CA TYR A 28 8.75 -8.05 -12.56
C TYR A 28 8.68 -9.12 -11.47
N HIS A 29 7.56 -9.19 -10.76
CA HIS A 29 7.38 -10.07 -9.60
C HIS A 29 6.10 -10.93 -9.65
N GLY A 30 5.44 -11.04 -10.80
CA GLY A 30 4.31 -11.94 -11.03
C GLY A 30 2.94 -11.36 -10.67
N SER A 31 2.83 -10.46 -9.70
CA SER A 31 1.57 -9.82 -9.33
C SER A 31 1.80 -8.40 -8.81
N THR A 32 0.72 -7.60 -8.72
CA THR A 32 0.77 -6.29 -8.10
C THR A 32 -0.60 -5.87 -7.59
N LEU A 33 -0.62 -5.22 -6.44
CA LEU A 33 -1.74 -4.45 -5.92
C LEU A 33 -1.52 -2.93 -6.08
N SER A 34 -0.47 -2.53 -6.80
CA SER A 34 -0.26 -1.11 -7.12
C SER A 34 -1.46 -0.57 -7.91
N THR A 35 -1.96 0.59 -7.51
CA THR A 35 -3.01 1.32 -8.24
C THR A 35 -2.50 1.91 -9.56
N ARG A 36 -1.17 1.94 -9.77
CA ARG A 36 -0.53 2.45 -10.98
C ARG A 36 -0.54 1.41 -12.10
N ASP A 37 -0.91 1.85 -13.29
CA ASP A 37 -0.79 1.03 -14.50
C ASP A 37 0.68 0.74 -14.80
N SER A 38 1.01 -0.53 -15.01
CA SER A 38 2.38 -0.97 -15.19
C SER A 38 2.43 -2.09 -16.23
N VAL A 39 2.50 -1.69 -17.50
CA VAL A 39 2.73 -2.65 -18.60
C VAL A 39 4.23 -2.87 -18.79
N ARG A 40 4.64 -4.14 -18.86
CA ARG A 40 6.04 -4.53 -18.97
C ARG A 40 6.26 -5.38 -20.24
N GLN A 41 7.41 -5.20 -20.88
CA GLN A 41 7.82 -6.00 -22.03
C GLN A 41 8.64 -7.19 -21.55
N ARG A 42 8.34 -8.41 -22.02
CA ARG A 42 9.00 -9.64 -21.56
C ARG A 42 10.51 -9.67 -21.77
N ASP A 43 10.98 -9.06 -22.85
CA ASP A 43 12.40 -8.94 -23.20
C ASP A 43 13.18 -7.95 -22.35
N ARG A 44 12.48 -7.04 -21.64
CA ARG A 44 13.06 -5.95 -20.83
C ARG A 44 12.68 -6.03 -19.36
N ILE A 45 12.62 -7.25 -18.82
CA ILE A 45 12.33 -7.46 -17.39
C ILE A 45 13.39 -8.32 -16.73
N ILE A 46 13.58 -8.07 -15.45
CA ILE A 46 14.15 -9.00 -14.47
C ILE A 46 12.98 -9.66 -13.77
N ASP A 47 12.79 -10.94 -14.04
CA ASP A 47 11.74 -11.73 -13.42
C ASP A 47 12.21 -12.29 -12.07
N THR A 48 11.55 -11.86 -11.00
CA THR A 48 11.80 -12.30 -9.62
C THR A 48 10.69 -13.19 -9.09
N SER A 49 9.70 -13.55 -9.89
CA SER A 49 8.47 -14.25 -9.45
C SER A 49 8.71 -15.57 -8.72
N ARG A 50 9.87 -16.19 -8.92
CA ARG A 50 10.27 -17.42 -8.22
C ARG A 50 10.79 -17.18 -6.80
N LEU A 51 11.15 -15.96 -6.45
CA LEU A 51 11.59 -15.59 -5.10
C LEU A 51 10.36 -15.38 -4.20
N SER A 52 9.70 -16.46 -3.80
CA SER A 52 8.41 -16.44 -3.10
C SER A 52 8.34 -17.37 -1.88
N HIS A 53 9.48 -17.62 -1.21
CA HIS A 53 9.57 -18.54 -0.08
C HIS A 53 9.95 -17.83 1.21
N VAL A 54 9.38 -18.28 2.31
CA VAL A 54 9.92 -18.04 3.66
C VAL A 54 11.09 -19.00 3.86
N ILE A 55 12.31 -18.47 3.98
CA ILE A 55 13.53 -19.27 3.91
C ILE A 55 13.89 -19.88 5.27
N ARG A 56 13.89 -19.05 6.34
CA ARG A 56 14.33 -19.50 7.67
C ARG A 56 13.86 -18.56 8.77
N PHE A 57 13.45 -19.12 9.88
CA PHE A 57 13.22 -18.42 11.15
C PHE A 57 14.44 -18.48 12.07
N ASN A 58 14.68 -17.39 12.77
CA ASN A 58 15.48 -17.36 14.00
C ASN A 58 14.56 -16.95 15.15
N THR A 59 14.00 -17.93 15.83
CA THR A 59 13.02 -17.70 16.92
C THR A 59 13.64 -17.07 18.16
N GLN A 60 14.95 -17.25 18.39
CA GLN A 60 15.67 -16.62 19.51
C GLN A 60 15.82 -15.12 19.31
N GLU A 61 16.19 -14.69 18.11
CA GLU A 61 16.31 -13.28 17.73
C GLU A 61 15.01 -12.68 17.22
N LYS A 62 13.96 -13.49 17.08
CA LYS A 62 12.68 -13.13 16.50
C LYS A 62 12.85 -12.46 15.13
N THR A 63 13.53 -13.16 14.22
CA THR A 63 13.69 -12.72 12.83
C THR A 63 13.30 -13.80 11.85
N VAL A 64 12.98 -13.39 10.62
CA VAL A 64 12.72 -14.27 9.49
C VAL A 64 13.46 -13.80 8.24
N LEU A 65 14.11 -14.72 7.55
CA LEU A 65 14.61 -14.52 6.20
C LEU A 65 13.50 -14.86 5.20
N VAL A 66 13.12 -13.89 4.38
CA VAL A 66 11.97 -14.01 3.48
C VAL A 66 12.29 -13.43 2.10
N GLU A 67 11.87 -14.14 1.06
CA GLU A 67 11.99 -13.67 -0.32
C GLU A 67 10.95 -12.58 -0.66
N PRO A 68 11.23 -11.67 -1.58
CA PRO A 68 10.43 -10.45 -1.78
C PRO A 68 9.00 -10.69 -2.25
N ASN A 69 8.71 -11.82 -2.90
CA ASN A 69 7.38 -12.07 -3.46
C ASN A 69 6.49 -12.95 -2.58
N VAL A 70 6.89 -13.20 -1.34
CA VAL A 70 5.98 -13.79 -0.34
C VAL A 70 4.85 -12.80 -0.08
N PRO A 71 3.58 -13.19 -0.31
CA PRO A 71 2.45 -12.34 0.02
C PRO A 71 2.25 -12.27 1.55
N MET A 72 1.66 -11.17 2.01
CA MET A 72 1.58 -10.85 3.43
C MET A 72 0.78 -11.89 4.23
N ASP A 73 -0.29 -12.45 3.66
CA ASP A 73 -1.07 -13.51 4.30
C ASP A 73 -0.26 -14.80 4.49
N ALA A 74 0.56 -15.19 3.51
CA ALA A 74 1.43 -16.34 3.62
C ALA A 74 2.55 -16.13 4.65
N LEU A 75 3.09 -14.91 4.74
CA LEU A 75 4.07 -14.55 5.76
C LEU A 75 3.43 -14.64 7.15
N VAL A 76 2.25 -14.03 7.35
CA VAL A 76 1.52 -14.07 8.62
C VAL A 76 1.20 -15.52 9.02
N ASP A 77 0.75 -16.34 8.07
CA ASP A 77 0.50 -17.78 8.35
C ASP A 77 1.76 -18.52 8.77
N ALA A 78 2.89 -18.21 8.15
CA ALA A 78 4.16 -18.84 8.50
C ALA A 78 4.66 -18.39 9.88
N THR A 79 4.61 -17.10 10.18
CA THR A 79 5.08 -16.54 11.46
C THR A 79 4.19 -16.94 12.63
N LEU A 80 2.86 -17.01 12.45
CA LEU A 80 1.93 -17.47 13.49
C LEU A 80 2.16 -18.91 13.91
N ARG A 81 2.63 -19.80 13.02
CA ARG A 81 3.02 -21.19 13.40
C ARG A 81 4.20 -21.23 14.35
N GLU A 82 5.07 -20.23 14.29
CA GLU A 82 6.21 -20.06 15.18
C GLU A 82 5.87 -19.25 16.45
N GLY A 83 4.60 -18.86 16.64
CA GLY A 83 4.18 -18.00 17.74
C GLY A 83 4.65 -16.55 17.61
N LEU A 84 4.97 -16.12 16.37
CA LEU A 84 5.53 -14.82 16.04
C LEU A 84 4.64 -14.06 15.06
N LEU A 85 4.87 -12.73 14.96
CA LEU A 85 4.13 -11.84 14.08
C LEU A 85 5.04 -10.72 13.54
N PRO A 86 4.91 -10.29 12.27
CA PRO A 86 5.58 -9.08 11.80
C PRO A 86 5.16 -7.84 12.60
N LYS A 87 6.10 -6.92 12.86
CA LYS A 87 5.83 -5.67 13.59
C LYS A 87 4.78 -4.80 12.90
N VAL A 88 4.84 -4.76 11.57
CA VAL A 88 3.89 -4.04 10.71
C VAL A 88 3.37 -5.04 9.68
N VAL A 89 2.06 -5.11 9.49
CA VAL A 89 1.39 -6.02 8.54
C VAL A 89 0.48 -5.21 7.65
N MET A 90 0.74 -5.25 6.35
CA MET A 90 -0.10 -4.57 5.37
C MET A 90 -1.47 -5.23 5.29
N GLU A 91 -2.53 -4.43 5.36
CA GLU A 91 -3.93 -4.88 5.52
C GLU A 91 -4.51 -5.57 4.28
N LEU A 92 -3.84 -5.46 3.14
CA LEU A 92 -4.20 -6.17 1.93
C LEU A 92 -3.31 -7.41 1.76
N PRO A 93 -3.87 -8.63 1.91
CA PRO A 93 -3.10 -9.87 2.08
C PRO A 93 -2.17 -10.22 0.92
N ASN A 94 -2.47 -9.72 -0.27
CA ASN A 94 -1.67 -10.01 -1.47
C ASN A 94 -0.55 -9.00 -1.75
N ILE A 95 -0.35 -7.98 -0.91
CA ILE A 95 0.85 -7.15 -0.98
C ILE A 95 2.04 -8.02 -0.58
N THR A 96 3.09 -8.02 -1.40
CA THR A 96 4.27 -8.83 -1.12
C THR A 96 5.24 -8.09 -0.19
N VAL A 97 6.08 -8.84 0.53
CA VAL A 97 7.10 -8.29 1.42
C VAL A 97 7.99 -7.26 0.69
N GLY A 98 8.49 -7.62 -0.49
CA GLY A 98 9.29 -6.71 -1.32
C GLY A 98 8.50 -5.51 -1.85
N GLY A 99 7.20 -5.69 -2.10
CA GLY A 99 6.28 -4.62 -2.50
C GLY A 99 6.08 -3.60 -1.37
N GLY A 100 5.82 -4.08 -0.16
CA GLY A 100 5.70 -3.26 1.04
C GLY A 100 7.00 -2.53 1.40
N PHE A 101 8.15 -3.19 1.26
CA PHE A 101 9.45 -2.56 1.47
C PHE A 101 9.76 -1.47 0.43
N ALA A 102 9.57 -1.78 -0.85
CA ALA A 102 9.91 -0.86 -1.94
C ALA A 102 8.91 0.30 -2.10
N GLY A 103 7.66 0.11 -1.69
CA GLY A 103 6.60 1.14 -1.74
C GLY A 103 6.45 1.93 -0.45
N THR A 104 6.84 1.33 0.65
CA THR A 104 6.47 1.66 2.04
C THR A 104 4.95 1.60 2.29
N SER A 105 4.54 1.34 3.52
CA SER A 105 3.14 1.31 3.91
C SER A 105 3.03 1.72 5.38
N GLY A 106 2.06 2.56 5.69
CA GLY A 106 1.64 2.87 7.05
C GLY A 106 0.46 1.97 7.42
N GLU A 107 0.47 1.43 8.64
CA GLU A 107 -0.50 0.47 9.14
C GLU A 107 -0.86 0.78 10.59
N SER A 108 -1.90 0.14 11.12
CA SER A 108 -2.39 0.44 12.48
C SER A 108 -1.37 0.26 13.62
N SER A 109 -0.24 -0.42 13.38
CA SER A 109 0.90 -0.52 14.32
C SER A 109 2.01 0.51 14.06
N SER A 110 1.88 1.33 13.01
CA SER A 110 2.94 2.25 12.56
C SER A 110 3.19 3.42 13.50
N PHE A 111 2.25 3.77 14.38
CA PHE A 111 2.48 4.74 15.44
C PHE A 111 3.63 4.32 16.38
N ARG A 112 3.84 3.01 16.54
CA ARG A 112 4.87 2.42 17.39
C ARG A 112 6.13 2.06 16.60
N TYR A 113 5.97 1.41 15.45
CA TYR A 113 7.07 0.79 14.70
C TYR A 113 7.50 1.59 13.46
N GLY A 114 6.78 2.63 13.07
CA GLY A 114 7.02 3.33 11.80
C GLY A 114 6.43 2.58 10.60
N LEU A 115 6.87 2.92 9.41
CA LEU A 115 6.43 2.26 8.18
C LEU A 115 6.98 0.82 8.09
N PHE A 116 6.45 0.03 7.17
CA PHE A 116 6.79 -1.39 7.01
C PHE A 116 8.31 -1.64 6.84
N ASP A 117 9.02 -0.76 6.16
CA ASP A 117 10.47 -0.84 5.95
C ASP A 117 11.26 -0.81 7.28
N ARG A 118 10.70 -0.20 8.34
CA ARG A 118 11.30 -0.16 9.67
C ARG A 118 11.33 -1.53 10.37
N SER A 119 10.61 -2.50 9.86
CA SER A 119 10.66 -3.89 10.32
C SER A 119 11.85 -4.67 9.75
N MET A 120 12.61 -4.09 8.81
CA MET A 120 13.74 -4.78 8.16
C MET A 120 15.04 -4.57 8.93
N ARG A 121 15.81 -5.65 9.04
CA ARG A 121 17.14 -5.70 9.65
C ARG A 121 18.25 -5.64 8.60
N GLY A 122 18.00 -6.26 7.45
CA GLY A 122 18.90 -6.31 6.32
C GLY A 122 18.21 -6.75 5.04
N ILE A 123 18.87 -6.47 3.92
CA ILE A 123 18.39 -6.84 2.58
C ILE A 123 19.54 -7.35 1.71
N GLU A 124 19.25 -8.35 0.89
CA GLU A 124 20.11 -8.73 -0.22
C GLU A 124 19.66 -8.00 -1.48
N VAL A 125 20.59 -7.41 -2.20
CA VAL A 125 20.32 -6.61 -3.39
C VAL A 125 21.26 -7.01 -4.52
N VAL A 126 20.71 -7.31 -5.70
CA VAL A 126 21.47 -7.36 -6.94
C VAL A 126 21.56 -5.94 -7.50
N LEU A 127 22.76 -5.38 -7.50
CA LEU A 127 23.06 -4.04 -8.00
C LEU A 127 22.95 -3.96 -9.53
N GLY A 128 22.93 -2.74 -10.09
CA GLY A 128 22.81 -2.55 -11.53
C GLY A 128 23.97 -3.08 -12.38
N ASN A 129 25.12 -3.43 -11.76
CA ASN A 129 26.25 -4.12 -12.39
C ASN A 129 26.21 -5.66 -12.20
N GLY A 130 25.18 -6.18 -11.52
CA GLY A 130 25.02 -7.60 -11.20
C GLY A 130 25.74 -8.06 -9.94
N GLU A 131 26.47 -7.20 -9.24
CA GLU A 131 27.05 -7.52 -7.94
C GLU A 131 25.93 -7.80 -6.93
N ILE A 132 26.14 -8.79 -6.07
CA ILE A 132 25.19 -9.17 -5.00
C ILE A 132 25.77 -8.66 -3.68
N VAL A 133 25.03 -7.80 -3.00
CA VAL A 133 25.45 -7.21 -1.72
C VAL A 133 24.40 -7.47 -0.65
N TRP A 134 24.86 -7.56 0.60
CA TRP A 134 24.01 -7.49 1.78
C TRP A 134 24.11 -6.08 2.37
N ALA A 135 23.00 -5.45 2.65
CA ALA A 135 22.93 -4.09 3.19
C ALA A 135 22.11 -4.06 4.46
N THR A 136 22.56 -3.35 5.46
CA THR A 136 21.91 -3.21 6.79
C THR A 136 21.87 -1.76 7.25
N GLY A 137 21.09 -1.49 8.31
CA GLY A 137 21.06 -0.20 8.98
C GLY A 137 22.28 0.10 9.87
N ASN A 138 23.22 -0.84 10.06
CA ASN A 138 24.38 -0.64 10.90
C ASN A 138 25.27 0.50 10.41
N ARG A 139 25.79 1.31 11.34
CA ARG A 139 26.65 2.46 11.01
C ARG A 139 27.95 2.09 10.31
N GLU A 140 28.44 0.89 10.56
CA GLU A 140 29.68 0.36 9.96
C GLU A 140 29.46 -0.35 8.62
N ASP A 141 28.21 -0.53 8.20
CA ASP A 141 27.90 -1.20 6.94
C ASP A 141 28.21 -0.26 5.76
N PRO A 142 29.06 -0.66 4.80
CA PRO A 142 29.42 0.16 3.64
C PRO A 142 28.22 0.42 2.71
N HIS A 143 27.14 -0.35 2.85
CA HIS A 143 25.92 -0.25 2.08
C HIS A 143 24.73 0.30 2.90
N ARG A 144 25.00 0.90 4.08
CA ARG A 144 23.93 1.49 4.94
C ARG A 144 23.07 2.51 4.17
N ASP A 145 23.68 3.30 3.32
CA ASP A 145 22.94 4.27 2.48
C ASP A 145 22.05 3.59 1.44
N LEU A 146 22.43 2.42 0.91
CA LEU A 146 21.60 1.61 0.03
C LEU A 146 20.41 1.02 0.78
N PHE A 147 20.62 0.50 1.99
CA PHE A 147 19.57 -0.09 2.81
C PHE A 147 18.41 0.88 2.99
N PHE A 148 18.66 2.07 3.51
CA PHE A 148 17.62 3.09 3.70
C PHE A 148 17.08 3.64 2.39
N ALA A 149 17.89 3.79 1.36
CA ALA A 149 17.46 4.33 0.09
C ALA A 149 16.64 3.35 -0.76
N CYS A 150 16.83 2.03 -0.61
CA CYS A 150 16.01 1.03 -1.29
C CYS A 150 14.57 1.05 -0.78
N ALA A 151 14.36 1.34 0.51
CA ALA A 151 13.06 1.54 1.11
C ALA A 151 12.34 2.75 0.48
N GLY A 152 11.11 2.55 0.02
CA GLY A 152 10.32 3.61 -0.61
C GLY A 152 10.80 4.09 -1.98
N SER A 153 11.86 3.49 -2.55
CA SER A 153 12.38 3.87 -3.88
C SER A 153 11.70 3.18 -5.05
N CYS A 154 10.66 2.41 -4.80
CA CYS A 154 9.93 1.64 -5.82
C CYS A 154 10.83 0.69 -6.66
N GLY A 155 11.94 0.17 -6.08
CA GLY A 155 12.86 -0.73 -6.77
C GLY A 155 13.63 -0.07 -7.91
N THR A 156 14.15 1.15 -7.68
CA THR A 156 14.88 1.93 -8.68
C THR A 156 16.39 2.00 -8.43
N LEU A 157 16.87 1.37 -7.35
CA LEU A 157 18.28 1.36 -6.95
C LEU A 157 18.96 -0.01 -7.08
N GLY A 158 18.17 -1.08 -7.19
CA GLY A 158 18.63 -2.45 -7.34
C GLY A 158 17.45 -3.43 -7.28
N VAL A 159 17.75 -4.71 -7.43
CA VAL A 159 16.78 -5.81 -7.34
C VAL A 159 16.92 -6.46 -5.97
N VAL A 160 15.97 -6.19 -5.07
CA VAL A 160 15.93 -6.84 -3.75
C VAL A 160 15.55 -8.30 -3.93
N THR A 161 16.34 -9.23 -3.39
CA THR A 161 16.20 -10.67 -3.56
C THR A 161 15.92 -11.42 -2.26
N LEU A 162 16.32 -10.84 -1.11
CA LEU A 162 16.06 -11.40 0.22
C LEU A 162 15.89 -10.26 1.22
N LEU A 163 15.06 -10.48 2.25
CA LEU A 163 14.89 -9.54 3.36
C LEU A 163 14.99 -10.29 4.69
N GLU A 164 15.68 -9.71 5.65
CA GLU A 164 15.63 -10.13 7.05
C GLU A 164 14.69 -9.20 7.80
N MET A 165 13.60 -9.78 8.33
CA MET A 165 12.54 -9.02 9.01
C MET A 165 12.51 -9.34 10.49
N GLU A 166 12.31 -8.33 11.33
CA GLU A 166 12.06 -8.46 12.76
C GLU A 166 10.61 -8.80 13.06
N LEU A 167 10.42 -9.65 14.07
CA LEU A 167 9.13 -10.16 14.50
C LEU A 167 8.88 -9.80 15.99
N ILE A 168 7.62 -9.87 16.40
CA ILE A 168 7.18 -9.77 17.79
C ILE A 168 6.45 -11.05 18.20
N ASP A 169 6.21 -11.23 19.51
CA ASP A 169 5.38 -12.34 20.00
C ASP A 169 3.95 -12.19 19.52
N ALA A 170 3.39 -13.27 18.97
CA ALA A 170 2.01 -13.31 18.55
C ALA A 170 1.08 -13.60 19.73
N GLN A 171 -0.15 -13.09 19.63
CA GLN A 171 -1.26 -13.49 20.48
C GLN A 171 -2.44 -13.90 19.60
N PRO A 172 -3.31 -14.81 20.04
CA PRO A 172 -4.39 -15.34 19.21
C PRO A 172 -5.51 -14.34 18.91
N TYR A 173 -5.66 -13.29 19.72
CA TYR A 173 -6.74 -12.33 19.60
C TYR A 173 -6.23 -10.88 19.68
N VAL A 174 -6.96 -9.98 19.04
CA VAL A 174 -6.92 -8.54 19.28
C VAL A 174 -8.21 -8.13 19.98
N GLU A 175 -8.11 -7.54 21.17
CA GLU A 175 -9.19 -6.78 21.80
C GLU A 175 -9.24 -5.43 21.12
N LEU A 176 -10.32 -5.12 20.42
CA LEU A 176 -10.51 -3.86 19.73
C LEU A 176 -11.57 -3.02 20.47
N GLU A 177 -11.16 -1.85 20.95
CA GLU A 177 -11.99 -0.85 21.60
C GLU A 177 -12.37 0.23 20.60
N TYR A 178 -13.66 0.59 20.57
CA TYR A 178 -14.19 1.61 19.66
C TYR A 178 -14.57 2.85 20.44
N LYS A 179 -13.90 3.98 20.13
CA LYS A 179 -14.20 5.30 20.70
C LYS A 179 -14.88 6.18 19.64
N ALA A 180 -16.15 6.51 19.85
CA ALA A 180 -16.88 7.45 19.00
C ALA A 180 -16.30 8.86 19.17
N VAL A 181 -16.19 9.61 18.06
CA VAL A 181 -15.73 11.00 18.03
C VAL A 181 -16.70 11.86 17.22
N ALA A 182 -16.94 13.08 17.69
CA ALA A 182 -17.91 14.01 17.12
C ALA A 182 -17.25 15.20 16.38
N SER A 183 -15.92 15.18 16.24
CA SER A 183 -15.17 16.17 15.47
C SER A 183 -13.81 15.62 15.03
N VAL A 184 -13.18 16.26 14.06
CA VAL A 184 -11.82 15.93 13.62
C VAL A 184 -10.82 16.18 14.75
N LYS A 185 -10.98 17.30 15.47
CA LYS A 185 -10.13 17.62 16.61
C LYS A 185 -10.18 16.53 17.68
N GLU A 186 -11.36 16.09 18.07
CA GLU A 186 -11.54 15.00 19.04
C GLU A 186 -10.89 13.70 18.55
N ALA A 187 -10.99 13.39 17.23
CA ALA A 187 -10.32 12.24 16.66
C ALA A 187 -8.79 12.31 16.82
N VAL A 188 -8.20 13.46 16.55
CA VAL A 188 -6.75 13.70 16.73
C VAL A 188 -6.36 13.59 18.20
N ASP A 189 -7.12 14.20 19.10
CA ASP A 189 -6.86 14.16 20.55
C ASP A 189 -6.89 12.70 21.07
N VAL A 190 -7.86 11.89 20.64
CA VAL A 190 -7.98 10.47 21.01
C VAL A 190 -6.84 9.63 20.44
N LEU A 191 -6.40 9.88 19.19
CA LEU A 191 -5.26 9.20 18.61
C LEU A 191 -3.99 9.49 19.40
N GLN A 192 -3.71 10.76 19.71
CA GLN A 192 -2.53 11.18 20.50
C GLN A 192 -2.54 10.59 21.91
N GLU A 193 -3.71 10.55 22.58
CA GLU A 193 -3.85 9.89 23.88
C GLU A 193 -3.53 8.40 23.80
N ALA A 194 -4.05 7.71 22.79
CA ALA A 194 -3.86 6.26 22.62
C ALA A 194 -2.39 5.88 22.32
N GLU A 195 -1.65 6.73 21.61
CA GLU A 195 -0.22 6.52 21.35
C GLU A 195 0.64 6.48 22.61
N GLN A 196 0.21 7.17 23.68
CA GLN A 196 0.95 7.22 24.93
C GLN A 196 0.74 5.97 25.81
N ASP A 197 -0.27 5.14 25.54
CA ASP A 197 -0.50 3.90 26.30
C ASP A 197 0.40 2.76 25.76
N PRO A 198 1.41 2.32 26.54
CA PRO A 198 2.33 1.26 26.10
C PRO A 198 1.66 -0.11 25.87
N ARG A 199 0.43 -0.27 26.35
CA ARG A 199 -0.36 -1.52 26.17
C ARG A 199 -1.10 -1.58 24.85
N VAL A 200 -1.13 -0.48 24.10
CA VAL A 200 -1.82 -0.41 22.81
C VAL A 200 -0.88 -0.91 21.71
N ASP A 201 -1.33 -1.87 20.92
CA ASP A 201 -0.55 -2.46 19.82
C ASP A 201 -0.96 -1.91 18.46
N TYR A 202 -2.23 -1.48 18.32
CA TYR A 202 -2.83 -1.01 17.07
C TYR A 202 -3.70 0.21 17.30
N ILE A 203 -3.59 1.20 16.41
CA ILE A 203 -4.43 2.40 16.41
C ILE A 203 -4.76 2.77 14.96
N ASP A 204 -6.02 2.91 14.64
CA ASP A 204 -6.50 3.53 13.42
C ASP A 204 -7.88 4.18 13.63
N GLY A 205 -8.34 4.94 12.65
CA GLY A 205 -9.63 5.61 12.74
C GLY A 205 -10.37 5.63 11.41
N ILE A 206 -11.69 5.75 11.47
CA ILE A 206 -12.53 6.00 10.31
C ILE A 206 -13.42 7.21 10.61
N LEU A 207 -13.30 8.25 9.80
CA LEU A 207 -14.22 9.37 9.81
C LEU A 207 -15.28 9.17 8.72
N TYR A 208 -16.54 9.05 9.11
CA TYR A 208 -17.68 8.92 8.18
C TYR A 208 -18.20 10.29 7.73
N SER A 209 -17.89 11.32 8.49
CA SER A 209 -18.10 12.73 8.17
C SER A 209 -17.20 13.61 9.05
N ILE A 210 -17.24 14.91 8.87
CA ILE A 210 -16.51 15.88 9.70
C ILE A 210 -16.94 15.86 11.17
N THR A 211 -18.17 15.39 11.44
CA THR A 211 -18.78 15.36 12.79
C THR A 211 -19.08 13.96 13.31
N SER A 212 -18.62 12.92 12.63
CA SER A 212 -18.92 11.54 13.03
C SER A 212 -17.80 10.60 12.59
N GLY A 213 -17.19 9.94 13.56
CA GLY A 213 -16.12 9.00 13.34
C GLY A 213 -15.90 8.05 14.51
N VAL A 214 -15.02 7.10 14.32
CA VAL A 214 -14.63 6.12 15.34
C VAL A 214 -13.13 5.90 15.31
N ILE A 215 -12.51 5.97 16.48
CA ILE A 215 -11.12 5.58 16.68
C ILE A 215 -11.09 4.19 17.28
N MET A 216 -10.28 3.32 16.71
CA MET A 216 -10.15 1.93 17.08
C MET A 216 -8.78 1.71 17.73
N ILE A 217 -8.81 1.15 18.95
CA ILE A 217 -7.62 0.93 19.79
C ILE A 217 -7.50 -0.55 20.07
N GLY A 218 -6.48 -1.19 19.48
CA GLY A 218 -6.27 -2.64 19.54
C GLY A 218 -5.19 -3.05 20.53
N ARG A 219 -5.43 -4.15 21.24
CA ARG A 219 -4.46 -4.78 22.16
C ARG A 219 -4.38 -6.27 21.92
N LEU A 220 -3.19 -6.80 21.76
CA LEU A 220 -2.96 -8.23 21.63
C LEU A 220 -3.33 -8.96 22.93
N ARG A 221 -4.08 -10.08 22.83
CA ARG A 221 -4.61 -10.84 23.97
C ARG A 221 -4.46 -12.35 23.78
N ALA A 222 -4.09 -13.04 24.86
CA ALA A 222 -4.03 -14.50 24.90
C ALA A 222 -5.42 -15.15 24.94
N GLN A 223 -6.42 -14.46 25.50
CA GLN A 223 -7.79 -14.93 25.63
C GLN A 223 -8.77 -13.88 25.11
N PRO A 224 -9.90 -14.30 24.53
CA PRO A 224 -10.94 -13.37 24.13
C PRO A 224 -11.65 -12.77 25.35
N ILE A 225 -12.24 -11.60 25.18
CA ILE A 225 -13.17 -11.01 26.16
C ILE A 225 -14.52 -11.74 26.13
N GLU A 226 -15.32 -11.59 27.18
CA GLU A 226 -16.60 -12.32 27.35
C GLU A 226 -17.66 -11.94 26.31
N ASP A 227 -17.60 -10.74 25.72
CA ASP A 227 -18.61 -10.20 24.80
C ASP A 227 -18.66 -10.87 23.40
N GLY A 228 -17.82 -11.89 23.17
CA GLY A 228 -17.83 -12.70 21.96
C GLY A 228 -16.69 -12.40 20.97
N ILE A 229 -16.58 -13.30 19.99
CA ILE A 229 -15.56 -13.24 18.94
C ILE A 229 -16.23 -12.83 17.63
N GLN A 230 -15.72 -11.75 17.02
CA GLN A 230 -16.11 -11.29 15.69
C GLN A 230 -14.98 -11.58 14.69
N SER A 231 -15.32 -12.09 13.50
CA SER A 231 -14.38 -12.25 12.38
C SER A 231 -14.83 -11.42 11.16
N PHE A 232 -13.92 -11.21 10.20
CA PHE A 232 -14.17 -10.39 9.01
C PHE A 232 -13.73 -11.08 7.71
N ASP A 233 -13.41 -12.36 7.77
CA ASP A 233 -12.81 -13.14 6.68
C ASP A 233 -13.79 -14.07 5.95
N LYS A 234 -15.00 -14.26 6.47
CA LYS A 234 -16.00 -15.18 5.88
C LYS A 234 -17.09 -14.44 5.10
N PRO A 235 -17.69 -15.06 4.08
CA PRO A 235 -18.73 -14.42 3.26
C PRO A 235 -19.94 -13.89 4.05
N TRP A 236 -20.24 -14.47 5.20
CA TRP A 236 -21.34 -14.05 6.07
C TRP A 236 -20.97 -13.04 7.14
N ASP A 237 -19.67 -12.80 7.34
CA ASP A 237 -19.20 -11.77 8.25
C ASP A 237 -19.50 -10.38 7.68
N PRO A 238 -19.68 -9.35 8.51
CA PRO A 238 -19.81 -8.00 8.02
C PRO A 238 -18.50 -7.54 7.36
N TRP A 239 -18.57 -6.52 6.51
CA TRP A 239 -17.37 -5.78 6.13
C TRP A 239 -16.97 -4.88 7.28
N PHE A 240 -15.68 -4.82 7.59
CA PHE A 240 -15.19 -4.17 8.81
C PHE A 240 -15.66 -2.71 8.96
N TYR A 241 -15.52 -1.88 7.92
CA TYR A 241 -15.93 -0.48 8.02
C TYR A 241 -17.45 -0.30 8.25
N LEU A 242 -18.29 -1.24 7.79
CA LEU A 242 -19.73 -1.21 8.04
C LEU A 242 -20.07 -1.66 9.47
N ASP A 243 -19.31 -2.60 10.01
CA ASP A 243 -19.44 -3.02 11.41
C ASP A 243 -19.06 -1.87 12.34
N ALA A 244 -17.92 -1.23 12.07
CA ALA A 244 -17.47 -0.05 12.81
C ALA A 244 -18.49 1.10 12.76
N GLU A 245 -19.13 1.34 11.60
CA GLU A 245 -20.21 2.33 11.46
C GLU A 245 -21.46 1.97 12.29
N GLN A 246 -21.82 0.68 12.35
CA GLN A 246 -22.93 0.24 13.17
C GLN A 246 -22.66 0.38 14.66
N ILE A 247 -21.42 0.08 15.09
CA ILE A 247 -20.98 0.26 16.46
C ILE A 247 -21.00 1.75 16.83
N LEU A 248 -20.47 2.61 15.97
CA LEU A 248 -20.52 4.07 16.14
C LEU A 248 -21.95 4.56 16.37
N LYS A 249 -22.89 4.20 15.50
CA LYS A 249 -24.32 4.56 15.61
C LYS A 249 -24.99 4.08 16.92
N ARG A 250 -24.51 2.98 17.51
CA ARG A 250 -24.99 2.50 18.83
C ARG A 250 -24.37 3.32 19.96
N THR A 251 -23.08 3.66 19.87
CA THR A 251 -22.33 4.39 20.89
C THR A 251 -22.80 5.86 20.96
N GLU A 252 -23.03 6.53 19.83
CA GLU A 252 -23.56 7.90 19.75
C GLU A 252 -24.92 8.07 20.46
N LYS A 253 -25.69 7.01 20.64
CA LYS A 253 -26.96 7.00 21.38
C LYS A 253 -26.78 6.88 22.91
N GLY A 254 -25.60 7.16 23.44
CA GLY A 254 -25.30 7.13 24.87
C GLY A 254 -24.86 5.77 25.40
N GLY A 255 -24.41 4.89 24.52
CA GLY A 255 -23.83 3.59 24.90
C GLY A 255 -22.43 3.72 25.50
N LYS A 256 -22.01 2.71 26.31
CA LYS A 256 -20.62 2.59 26.79
C LYS A 256 -19.69 2.30 25.61
N PRO A 257 -18.38 2.63 25.73
CA PRO A 257 -17.38 2.20 24.76
C PRO A 257 -17.53 0.72 24.45
N TYR A 258 -17.61 0.41 23.17
CA TYR A 258 -17.81 -0.98 22.72
C TYR A 258 -16.47 -1.65 22.53
N LYS A 259 -16.38 -2.92 22.92
CA LYS A 259 -15.19 -3.75 22.71
C LYS A 259 -15.58 -5.08 22.09
N GLN A 260 -14.71 -5.63 21.28
CA GLN A 260 -14.85 -6.99 20.74
C GLN A 260 -13.49 -7.68 20.62
N SER A 261 -13.51 -9.00 20.63
CA SER A 261 -12.33 -9.82 20.33
C SER A 261 -12.35 -10.26 18.88
N ILE A 262 -11.23 -10.08 18.21
CA ILE A 262 -11.07 -10.46 16.80
C ILE A 262 -9.87 -11.43 16.72
N PRO A 263 -9.99 -12.60 16.06
CA PRO A 263 -8.83 -13.45 15.78
C PRO A 263 -7.74 -12.64 15.08
N THR A 264 -6.50 -12.75 15.51
CA THR A 264 -5.41 -11.85 15.09
C THR A 264 -5.26 -11.80 13.58
N LYS A 265 -5.28 -12.93 12.87
CA LYS A 265 -5.22 -12.92 11.39
C LYS A 265 -6.42 -12.20 10.77
N SER A 266 -7.62 -12.39 11.30
CA SER A 266 -8.84 -11.72 10.82
C SER A 266 -8.77 -10.20 11.05
N TYR A 267 -8.17 -9.77 12.17
CA TYR A 267 -7.92 -8.36 12.46
C TYR A 267 -6.94 -7.73 11.47
N LEU A 268 -5.82 -8.40 11.20
CA LEU A 268 -4.77 -7.88 10.33
C LEU A 268 -5.26 -7.63 8.90
N PHE A 269 -6.17 -8.46 8.40
CA PHE A 269 -6.71 -8.33 7.03
C PHE A 269 -8.16 -7.88 6.99
N ARG A 270 -8.65 -7.20 8.04
CA ARG A 270 -10.05 -6.78 8.19
C ARG A 270 -10.57 -5.87 7.08
N TYR A 271 -9.69 -5.12 6.42
CA TYR A 271 -10.03 -4.22 5.32
C TYR A 271 -9.98 -4.87 3.93
N ASP A 272 -9.52 -6.12 3.80
CA ASP A 272 -9.41 -6.80 2.50
C ASP A 272 -10.76 -6.95 1.80
N ARG A 273 -11.81 -7.39 2.55
CA ARG A 273 -13.16 -7.51 2.01
C ARG A 273 -13.82 -6.13 1.92
N GLY A 274 -14.22 -5.79 0.69
CA GLY A 274 -14.71 -4.45 0.37
C GLY A 274 -13.60 -3.46 0.07
N VAL A 275 -12.34 -3.83 0.26
CA VAL A 275 -11.14 -2.99 -0.01
C VAL A 275 -11.35 -1.61 0.59
N PHE A 276 -11.34 -1.54 1.93
CA PHE A 276 -11.89 -0.40 2.65
C PHE A 276 -13.37 -0.19 2.25
N TRP A 277 -13.73 0.92 1.62
CA TRP A 277 -15.08 1.21 1.10
C TRP A 277 -15.18 1.16 -0.44
N GLY A 278 -14.12 0.73 -1.12
CA GLY A 278 -14.07 0.57 -2.58
C GLY A 278 -15.17 -0.34 -3.13
N GLY A 279 -15.56 -1.37 -2.36
CA GLY A 279 -16.70 -2.23 -2.68
C GLY A 279 -18.02 -1.47 -2.75
N GLY A 280 -18.28 -0.55 -1.82
CA GLY A 280 -19.46 0.33 -1.89
C GLY A 280 -19.46 1.22 -3.14
N ILE A 281 -18.29 1.73 -3.52
CA ILE A 281 -18.11 2.48 -4.78
C ILE A 281 -18.41 1.59 -5.99
N ALA A 282 -17.95 0.34 -6.01
CA ALA A 282 -18.24 -0.61 -7.09
C ALA A 282 -19.74 -0.93 -7.20
N PHE A 283 -20.43 -1.16 -6.09
CA PHE A 283 -21.89 -1.36 -6.07
C PHE A 283 -22.63 -0.15 -6.66
N LYS A 284 -22.24 1.06 -6.26
CA LYS A 284 -22.79 2.31 -6.81
C LYS A 284 -22.52 2.43 -8.32
N TYR A 285 -21.31 2.08 -8.76
CA TYR A 285 -20.93 2.12 -10.17
C TYR A 285 -21.81 1.20 -11.04
N PHE A 286 -22.09 -0.01 -10.56
CA PHE A 286 -22.94 -0.99 -11.27
C PHE A 286 -24.46 -0.82 -10.99
N CYS A 287 -24.87 0.22 -10.28
CA CYS A 287 -26.26 0.42 -9.84
C CYS A 287 -26.85 -0.79 -9.11
N MET A 288 -26.03 -1.55 -8.40
CA MET A 288 -26.45 -2.72 -7.64
C MET A 288 -26.97 -2.32 -6.26
N PRO A 289 -28.06 -2.93 -5.76
CA PRO A 289 -28.52 -2.69 -4.40
C PRO A 289 -27.43 -3.06 -3.38
N PHE A 290 -27.06 -2.12 -2.51
CA PHE A 290 -26.05 -2.33 -1.47
C PHE A 290 -26.67 -2.90 -0.19
N VAL A 291 -27.12 -4.16 -0.25
CA VAL A 291 -27.74 -4.88 0.86
C VAL A 291 -26.95 -6.14 1.22
N THR A 292 -27.21 -6.71 2.40
CA THR A 292 -26.47 -7.89 2.89
C THR A 292 -26.52 -9.07 1.92
N LEU A 293 -27.67 -9.31 1.29
CA LEU A 293 -27.84 -10.42 0.34
C LEU A 293 -26.91 -10.28 -0.86
N THR A 294 -26.90 -9.12 -1.51
CA THR A 294 -26.07 -8.88 -2.70
C THR A 294 -24.59 -8.85 -2.36
N ARG A 295 -24.20 -8.30 -1.20
CA ARG A 295 -22.81 -8.37 -0.71
C ARG A 295 -22.35 -9.82 -0.52
N ARG A 296 -23.18 -10.69 0.04
CA ARG A 296 -22.85 -12.13 0.21
C ARG A 296 -22.75 -12.87 -1.12
N LEU A 297 -23.66 -12.61 -2.05
CA LEU A 297 -23.63 -13.24 -3.39
C LEU A 297 -22.41 -12.82 -4.20
N LEU A 298 -21.95 -11.58 -4.06
CA LEU A 298 -20.82 -11.03 -4.78
C LEU A 298 -19.50 -11.09 -4.01
N ASP A 299 -19.49 -11.71 -2.83
CA ASP A 299 -18.32 -11.79 -1.95
C ASP A 299 -17.04 -12.23 -2.64
N PRO A 300 -16.99 -13.25 -3.53
CA PRO A 300 -15.76 -13.65 -4.21
C PRO A 300 -15.09 -12.54 -5.05
N TYR A 301 -15.86 -11.52 -5.43
CA TYR A 301 -15.37 -10.37 -6.20
C TYR A 301 -14.95 -9.18 -5.34
N MET A 302 -15.18 -9.24 -4.03
CA MET A 302 -15.02 -8.12 -3.11
C MET A 302 -13.70 -8.15 -2.33
N TYR A 303 -12.76 -8.99 -2.72
CA TYR A 303 -11.41 -9.04 -2.18
C TYR A 303 -10.47 -8.12 -2.96
N SER A 304 -9.49 -7.52 -2.29
CA SER A 304 -8.57 -6.53 -2.85
C SER A 304 -7.93 -6.97 -4.15
N ARG A 305 -7.43 -8.19 -4.22
CA ARG A 305 -6.78 -8.71 -5.45
C ARG A 305 -7.72 -8.70 -6.65
N THR A 306 -8.97 -9.16 -6.47
CA THR A 306 -9.95 -9.22 -7.55
C THR A 306 -10.39 -7.82 -7.97
N MET A 307 -10.67 -6.95 -7.00
CA MET A 307 -11.14 -5.60 -7.27
C MET A 307 -10.08 -4.73 -7.94
N ILE A 308 -8.83 -4.77 -7.49
CA ILE A 308 -7.74 -4.00 -8.10
C ILE A 308 -7.45 -4.51 -9.51
N HIS A 309 -7.47 -5.84 -9.71
CA HIS A 309 -7.37 -6.40 -11.06
C HIS A 309 -8.50 -5.92 -11.98
N ALA A 310 -9.75 -5.97 -11.51
CA ALA A 310 -10.89 -5.48 -12.27
C ALA A 310 -10.78 -3.97 -12.57
N LEU A 311 -10.31 -3.18 -11.61
CA LEU A 311 -10.06 -1.75 -11.75
C LEU A 311 -9.06 -1.45 -12.89
N HIS A 312 -7.93 -2.17 -12.92
CA HIS A 312 -6.95 -2.01 -14.00
C HIS A 312 -7.49 -2.41 -15.38
N ARG A 313 -8.23 -3.51 -15.44
CA ARG A 313 -8.78 -4.01 -16.71
C ARG A 313 -9.94 -3.19 -17.25
N SER A 314 -10.70 -2.55 -16.38
CA SER A 314 -11.83 -1.69 -16.77
C SER A 314 -11.42 -0.32 -17.31
N GLY A 315 -10.18 0.12 -17.08
CA GLY A 315 -9.72 1.48 -17.33
C GLY A 315 -10.28 2.53 -16.35
N ILE A 316 -11.04 2.10 -15.34
CA ILE A 316 -11.63 2.97 -14.31
C ILE A 316 -10.54 3.51 -13.37
N SER A 317 -9.38 2.86 -13.29
CA SER A 317 -8.22 3.32 -12.53
C SER A 317 -7.84 4.78 -12.83
N SER A 318 -8.07 5.23 -14.05
CA SER A 318 -7.83 6.62 -14.47
C SER A 318 -8.79 7.66 -13.86
N GLN A 319 -9.85 7.21 -13.18
CA GLN A 319 -10.85 8.04 -12.49
C GLN A 319 -10.86 7.80 -10.98
N ALA A 320 -10.20 6.75 -10.49
CA ALA A 320 -10.10 6.47 -9.08
C ALA A 320 -9.03 7.35 -8.43
N ILE A 321 -9.38 8.01 -7.34
CA ILE A 321 -8.44 8.68 -6.43
C ILE A 321 -8.23 7.72 -5.27
N ILE A 322 -7.01 7.21 -5.16
CA ILE A 322 -6.56 6.35 -4.07
C ILE A 322 -5.22 6.94 -3.64
N GLN A 323 -5.21 7.62 -2.51
CA GLN A 323 -4.08 8.39 -2.01
C GLN A 323 -3.96 8.18 -0.50
N ASP A 324 -2.73 7.99 -0.03
CA ASP A 324 -2.37 8.12 1.38
C ASP A 324 -1.49 9.36 1.52
N LEU A 325 -1.96 10.31 2.31
CA LEU A 325 -1.40 11.63 2.45
C LEU A 325 -1.15 11.92 3.94
N GLY A 326 0.12 11.89 4.31
CA GLY A 326 0.54 12.11 5.69
C GLY A 326 0.72 13.59 6.00
N VAL A 327 0.12 14.06 7.07
CA VAL A 327 0.29 15.45 7.57
C VAL A 327 0.65 15.43 9.05
N PRO A 328 1.43 16.42 9.55
CA PRO A 328 1.64 16.58 10.99
C PRO A 328 0.29 16.74 11.72
N TYR A 329 0.20 16.26 12.95
CA TYR A 329 -1.04 16.36 13.73
C TYR A 329 -1.58 17.79 13.84
N GLU A 330 -0.69 18.77 13.93
CA GLU A 330 -1.08 20.19 14.01
C GLU A 330 -1.82 20.68 12.75
N SER A 331 -1.61 20.02 11.64
CA SER A 331 -2.21 20.35 10.35
C SER A 331 -3.36 19.41 9.96
N ALA A 332 -3.59 18.34 10.74
CA ALA A 332 -4.51 17.26 10.35
C ALA A 332 -5.97 17.76 10.26
N GLU A 333 -6.43 18.56 11.21
CA GLU A 333 -7.79 19.13 11.18
C GLU A 333 -8.01 19.94 9.90
N ALA A 334 -7.12 20.89 9.62
CA ALA A 334 -7.22 21.74 8.43
C ALA A 334 -7.18 20.93 7.12
N PHE A 335 -6.38 19.85 7.07
CA PHE A 335 -6.30 18.98 5.89
C PHE A 335 -7.57 18.15 5.68
N ILE A 336 -8.09 17.55 6.75
CA ILE A 336 -9.28 16.70 6.70
C ILE A 336 -10.52 17.53 6.35
N GLU A 337 -10.69 18.70 6.97
CA GLU A 337 -11.78 19.63 6.66
C GLU A 337 -11.74 20.08 5.21
N TRP A 338 -10.56 20.55 4.75
CA TRP A 338 -10.37 20.93 3.35
C TRP A 338 -10.67 19.76 2.40
N THR A 339 -10.25 18.54 2.73
CA THR A 339 -10.53 17.35 1.91
C THR A 339 -12.02 17.06 1.81
N GLY A 340 -12.73 17.12 2.94
CA GLY A 340 -14.18 16.92 3.00
C GLY A 340 -14.95 17.99 2.20
N GLU A 341 -14.61 19.27 2.38
CA GLU A 341 -15.22 20.39 1.66
C GLU A 341 -14.95 20.33 0.15
N LYS A 342 -13.71 20.02 -0.22
CA LYS A 342 -13.27 20.00 -1.62
C LYS A 342 -13.86 18.86 -2.43
N THR A 343 -14.02 17.69 -1.84
CA THR A 343 -14.34 16.46 -2.56
C THR A 343 -15.65 15.80 -2.14
N GLY A 344 -16.08 16.00 -0.92
CA GLY A 344 -17.14 15.22 -0.30
C GLY A 344 -16.82 13.73 -0.14
N PHE A 345 -15.55 13.35 -0.17
CA PHE A 345 -15.13 11.95 -0.01
C PHE A 345 -15.20 11.55 1.44
N TRP A 346 -16.06 10.61 1.72
CA TRP A 346 -16.22 9.95 3.00
C TRP A 346 -16.52 8.47 2.75
N PRO A 347 -16.06 7.56 3.60
CA PRO A 347 -15.21 7.75 4.78
C PRO A 347 -13.77 8.16 4.45
N LEU A 348 -13.03 8.62 5.46
CA LEU A 348 -11.56 8.79 5.44
C LEU A 348 -10.93 7.86 6.49
N TRP A 349 -9.80 7.26 6.14
CA TRP A 349 -9.01 6.47 7.07
C TRP A 349 -7.97 7.33 7.76
N LEU A 350 -7.73 7.10 9.05
CA LEU A 350 -6.75 7.80 9.85
C LEU A 350 -5.76 6.79 10.44
N CYS A 351 -4.48 6.97 10.15
CA CYS A 351 -3.43 6.08 10.62
C CYS A 351 -2.22 6.88 11.12
N PRO A 352 -1.93 6.90 12.42
CA PRO A 352 -0.75 7.57 12.93
C PRO A 352 0.53 6.79 12.58
N VAL A 353 1.54 7.51 12.10
CA VAL A 353 2.83 6.95 11.67
C VAL A 353 3.97 7.64 12.40
N LYS A 354 4.76 6.88 13.12
CA LYS A 354 5.99 7.35 13.75
C LYS A 354 7.07 7.57 12.69
N PRO A 355 7.63 8.77 12.53
CA PRO A 355 8.70 9.01 11.58
C PRO A 355 10.02 8.36 12.04
N PRO A 356 10.91 8.03 11.11
CA PRO A 356 12.24 7.53 11.42
C PRO A 356 13.18 8.66 11.85
N PRO A 357 14.29 8.35 12.54
CA PRO A 357 15.39 9.29 12.74
C PRO A 357 15.93 9.82 11.40
N ARG A 358 16.45 11.06 11.37
CA ARG A 358 16.89 11.73 10.12
C ARG A 358 17.95 10.96 9.32
N ASP A 359 18.88 10.29 9.99
CA ASP A 359 19.92 9.50 9.35
C ASP A 359 19.48 8.10 8.92
N GLU A 360 18.23 7.75 9.20
CA GLU A 360 17.60 6.45 8.88
C GLU A 360 16.37 6.58 7.99
N CYS A 361 16.18 7.73 7.35
CA CYS A 361 15.01 7.97 6.53
C CYS A 361 15.04 7.17 5.24
N SER A 362 13.95 6.46 4.95
CA SER A 362 13.64 5.94 3.62
C SER A 362 13.44 7.10 2.63
N PHE A 363 13.49 6.79 1.34
CA PHE A 363 13.33 7.82 0.30
C PHE A 363 12.02 8.60 0.46
N SER A 364 10.93 7.94 0.78
CA SER A 364 9.60 8.55 0.91
C SER A 364 9.44 9.43 2.15
N MET A 365 10.26 9.23 3.18
CA MET A 365 10.18 9.95 4.47
C MET A 365 11.30 10.99 4.66
N ALA A 366 12.09 11.27 3.62
CA ALA A 366 13.32 12.07 3.73
C ALA A 366 13.11 13.50 4.26
N ASN A 367 11.92 14.07 4.12
CA ASN A 367 11.61 15.45 4.51
C ASN A 367 10.65 15.53 5.70
N VAL A 368 10.37 14.42 6.39
CA VAL A 368 9.52 14.42 7.56
C VAL A 368 10.32 14.89 8.79
N ASP A 369 9.67 15.68 9.65
CA ASP A 369 10.25 16.03 10.95
C ASP A 369 10.26 14.78 11.85
N PRO A 370 11.43 14.28 12.29
CA PRO A 370 11.53 13.06 13.07
C PRO A 370 10.88 13.14 14.46
N ASP A 371 10.63 14.36 14.94
CA ASP A 371 10.08 14.60 16.26
C ASP A 371 8.53 14.74 16.24
N LYS A 372 7.91 14.65 15.05
CA LYS A 372 6.48 14.85 14.87
C LYS A 372 5.82 13.62 14.23
N THR A 373 4.92 12.98 14.98
CA THR A 373 4.04 11.94 14.40
C THR A 373 3.27 12.50 13.20
N VAL A 374 3.24 11.72 12.14
CA VAL A 374 2.49 12.00 10.92
C VAL A 374 1.16 11.26 10.98
N LEU A 375 0.06 11.96 10.78
CA LEU A 375 -1.23 11.33 10.56
C LEU A 375 -1.40 11.05 9.07
N ASP A 376 -1.37 9.79 8.70
CA ASP A 376 -1.70 9.36 7.35
C ASP A 376 -3.22 9.34 7.17
N VAL A 377 -3.69 10.06 6.13
CA VAL A 377 -5.10 10.17 5.77
C VAL A 377 -5.33 9.41 4.47
N GLY A 378 -5.97 8.27 4.59
CA GLY A 378 -6.33 7.42 3.44
C GLY A 378 -7.59 7.94 2.74
N ILE A 379 -7.46 8.31 1.47
CA ILE A 379 -8.51 8.90 0.64
C ILE A 379 -8.86 7.97 -0.53
N TRP A 380 -10.08 7.47 -0.54
CA TRP A 380 -10.58 6.58 -1.59
C TRP A 380 -11.88 7.13 -2.16
N GLY A 381 -11.87 7.49 -3.44
CA GLY A 381 -13.05 8.09 -4.08
C GLY A 381 -13.00 8.05 -5.60
N MET A 382 -14.12 8.43 -6.23
CA MET A 382 -14.18 8.62 -7.68
C MET A 382 -14.04 10.10 -7.99
N GLY A 383 -12.96 10.45 -8.66
CA GLY A 383 -12.69 11.81 -9.12
C GLY A 383 -13.55 12.24 -10.31
N PRO A 384 -13.40 13.48 -10.79
CA PRO A 384 -14.06 13.98 -11.99
C PRO A 384 -13.79 13.10 -13.22
N ARG A 385 -14.80 12.88 -14.06
CA ARG A 385 -14.63 12.15 -15.33
C ARG A 385 -13.80 12.92 -16.36
N ASP A 386 -13.83 14.23 -16.27
CA ASP A 386 -13.02 15.13 -17.11
C ASP A 386 -11.55 15.05 -16.68
N ARG A 387 -10.69 14.65 -17.59
CA ARG A 387 -9.28 14.37 -17.29
C ARG A 387 -8.50 15.59 -16.77
N PRO A 388 -8.61 16.79 -17.38
CA PRO A 388 -7.99 18.00 -16.84
C PRO A 388 -8.43 18.31 -15.40
N ARG A 389 -9.71 18.21 -15.08
CA ARG A 389 -10.23 18.40 -13.72
C ARG A 389 -9.75 17.33 -12.74
N PHE A 390 -9.66 16.08 -13.20
CA PHE A 390 -9.10 14.99 -12.41
C PHE A 390 -7.63 15.25 -12.05
N VAL A 391 -6.83 15.65 -13.03
CA VAL A 391 -5.42 16.01 -12.80
C VAL A 391 -5.31 17.21 -11.88
N ALA A 392 -6.11 18.27 -12.12
CA ALA A 392 -6.11 19.46 -11.28
C ALA A 392 -6.42 19.13 -9.81
N LEU A 393 -7.45 18.32 -9.54
CA LEU A 393 -7.80 17.90 -8.17
C LEU A 393 -6.67 17.13 -7.48
N ASN A 394 -6.01 16.19 -8.17
CA ASN A 394 -4.88 15.48 -7.59
C ASN A 394 -3.68 16.41 -7.30
N ARG A 395 -3.42 17.39 -8.17
CA ARG A 395 -2.40 18.42 -7.93
C ARG A 395 -2.76 19.34 -6.76
N GLU A 396 -4.03 19.65 -6.57
CA GLU A 396 -4.49 20.41 -5.41
C GLU A 396 -4.26 19.64 -4.09
N PHE A 397 -4.49 18.32 -4.07
CA PHE A 397 -4.11 17.47 -2.93
C PHE A 397 -2.61 17.55 -2.65
N GLU A 398 -1.77 17.37 -3.66
CA GLU A 398 -0.33 17.42 -3.51
C GLU A 398 0.17 18.79 -3.03
N ALA A 399 -0.41 19.88 -3.56
CA ALA A 399 -0.09 21.23 -3.14
C ALA A 399 -0.52 21.49 -1.68
N LYS A 400 -1.73 21.02 -1.30
CA LYS A 400 -2.24 21.20 0.07
C LYS A 400 -1.42 20.43 1.10
N VAL A 401 -1.02 19.22 0.78
CA VAL A 401 -0.13 18.43 1.65
C VAL A 401 1.21 19.14 1.82
N ALA A 402 1.81 19.64 0.74
CA ALA A 402 3.08 20.37 0.80
C ALA A 402 2.96 21.69 1.60
N GLU A 403 1.86 22.44 1.43
CA GLU A 403 1.53 23.66 2.21
C GLU A 403 1.50 23.38 3.71
N LEU A 404 0.94 22.22 4.10
CA LEU A 404 0.76 21.81 5.49
C LEU A 404 1.96 21.06 6.07
N GLY A 405 3.09 21.01 5.34
CA GLY A 405 4.31 20.32 5.79
C GLY A 405 4.20 18.79 5.79
N GLY A 406 3.27 18.26 5.02
CA GLY A 406 3.01 16.83 4.92
C GLY A 406 3.80 16.13 3.81
N ILE A 407 3.52 14.84 3.64
CA ILE A 407 4.14 13.95 2.66
C ILE A 407 3.08 13.15 1.91
N LYS A 408 3.49 12.63 0.75
CA LYS A 408 2.67 11.72 -0.05
C LYS A 408 3.31 10.34 -0.11
N CYS A 409 2.52 9.29 0.09
CA CYS A 409 2.95 7.92 -0.16
C CYS A 409 3.08 7.66 -1.67
N LEU A 410 4.30 7.31 -2.12
CA LEU A 410 4.64 7.18 -3.55
C LEU A 410 4.17 5.86 -4.18
N TYR A 411 3.46 5.01 -3.46
CA TYR A 411 2.82 3.86 -4.10
C TYR A 411 1.70 4.29 -5.05
N ALA A 412 1.06 5.44 -4.81
CA ALA A 412 0.07 6.05 -5.67
C ALA A 412 0.69 6.84 -6.84
N HIS A 413 -0.15 7.29 -7.77
CA HIS A 413 0.29 8.18 -8.85
C HIS A 413 0.75 9.53 -8.31
N ALA A 414 1.85 10.08 -8.87
CA ALA A 414 2.33 11.42 -8.59
C ALA A 414 2.00 12.38 -9.75
N TYR A 415 1.40 13.50 -9.41
CA TYR A 415 0.96 14.54 -10.37
C TYR A 415 1.90 15.76 -10.35
N TYR A 416 3.04 15.66 -9.65
CA TYR A 416 4.10 16.67 -9.68
C TYR A 416 4.72 16.77 -11.07
N THR A 417 5.11 17.97 -11.46
CA THR A 417 6.12 18.14 -12.50
C THR A 417 7.47 17.60 -12.01
N GLU A 418 8.43 17.37 -12.92
CA GLU A 418 9.74 16.86 -12.52
C GLU A 418 10.46 17.81 -11.56
N ASP A 419 10.38 19.13 -11.82
CA ASP A 419 10.99 20.15 -10.98
C ASP A 419 10.34 20.23 -9.58
N GLU A 420 9.02 20.08 -9.49
CA GLU A 420 8.30 20.02 -8.22
C GLU A 420 8.71 18.78 -7.41
N PHE A 421 8.74 17.62 -8.06
CA PHE A 421 9.14 16.37 -7.45
C PHE A 421 10.55 16.46 -6.84
N TRP A 422 11.52 16.96 -7.63
CA TRP A 422 12.90 17.06 -7.19
C TRP A 422 13.18 18.23 -6.24
N ARG A 423 12.25 19.12 -6.02
CA ARG A 423 12.27 20.09 -4.90
C ARG A 423 11.86 19.45 -3.58
N ILE A 424 10.97 18.45 -3.62
CA ILE A 424 10.52 17.69 -2.45
C ILE A 424 11.57 16.63 -2.09
N TYR A 425 12.10 15.91 -3.09
CA TYR A 425 13.05 14.82 -2.90
C TYR A 425 14.44 15.23 -3.38
N ASP A 426 15.48 14.89 -2.60
CA ASP A 426 16.86 15.28 -2.92
C ASP A 426 17.40 14.59 -4.18
N ALA A 427 17.33 15.31 -5.31
CA ALA A 427 17.82 14.84 -6.61
C ALA A 427 19.32 14.52 -6.60
N ARG A 428 20.15 15.29 -5.85
CA ARG A 428 21.60 15.11 -5.81
C ARG A 428 21.96 13.83 -5.07
N LYS A 429 21.38 13.63 -3.89
CA LYS A 429 21.55 12.42 -3.10
C LYS A 429 21.09 11.19 -3.90
N TYR A 430 19.89 11.24 -4.48
CA TYR A 430 19.34 10.13 -5.26
C TYR A 430 20.20 9.81 -6.50
N THR A 431 20.61 10.80 -7.27
CA THR A 431 21.46 10.60 -8.44
C THR A 431 22.84 10.07 -8.04
N GLY A 432 23.40 10.53 -6.92
CA GLY A 432 24.63 10.01 -6.33
C GLY A 432 24.54 8.52 -6.02
N LEU A 433 23.46 8.11 -5.37
CA LEU A 433 23.18 6.68 -5.06
C LEU A 433 23.03 5.86 -6.34
N ARG A 434 22.28 6.33 -7.33
CA ARG A 434 22.14 5.63 -8.61
C ARG A 434 23.47 5.41 -9.33
N ARG A 435 24.40 6.36 -9.23
CA ARG A 435 25.77 6.21 -9.78
C ARG A 435 26.58 5.21 -8.95
N LYS A 436 26.58 5.35 -7.62
CA LYS A 436 27.30 4.47 -6.69
C LYS A 436 26.90 3.00 -6.89
N TYR A 437 25.63 2.73 -7.09
CA TYR A 437 25.06 1.38 -7.20
C TYR A 437 24.70 0.96 -8.64
N HIS A 438 25.27 1.64 -9.63
CA HIS A 438 25.15 1.32 -11.05
C HIS A 438 23.70 1.21 -11.57
N ALA A 439 22.75 1.92 -10.96
CA ALA A 439 21.31 1.79 -11.25
C ALA A 439 20.85 2.49 -12.55
N GLY A 440 21.76 2.82 -13.47
CA GLY A 440 21.45 3.58 -14.70
C GLY A 440 20.47 2.88 -15.65
N SER A 441 20.47 1.54 -15.70
CA SER A 441 19.53 0.76 -16.53
C SER A 441 18.14 0.58 -15.91
N LEU A 442 17.94 0.94 -14.64
CA LEU A 442 16.63 0.99 -14.00
C LEU A 442 15.97 2.35 -14.28
N PRO A 443 14.63 2.43 -14.34
CA PRO A 443 13.94 3.74 -14.41
C PRO A 443 14.22 4.57 -13.16
N SER A 444 14.12 5.90 -13.27
CA SER A 444 14.12 6.75 -12.07
C SER A 444 12.83 6.57 -11.27
N ILE A 445 12.83 6.96 -10.00
CA ILE A 445 11.61 6.91 -9.20
C ILE A 445 10.55 7.85 -9.79
N TYR A 446 10.93 9.04 -10.25
CA TYR A 446 10.02 9.96 -10.91
C TYR A 446 9.37 9.31 -12.14
N ASP A 447 10.17 8.64 -13.00
CA ASP A 447 9.63 7.92 -14.17
C ASP A 447 8.69 6.76 -13.82
N LYS A 448 8.78 6.22 -12.62
CA LYS A 448 7.87 5.16 -12.16
C LYS A 448 6.57 5.69 -11.60
N VAL A 449 6.56 6.86 -10.97
CA VAL A 449 5.40 7.38 -10.25
C VAL A 449 4.63 8.46 -11.00
N LYS A 450 5.27 9.18 -11.94
CA LYS A 450 4.66 10.27 -12.70
C LYS A 450 3.48 9.81 -13.56
N VAL A 451 2.52 10.69 -13.76
CA VAL A 451 1.45 10.58 -14.76
C VAL A 451 1.66 11.56 -15.89
N ASP A 452 1.01 11.30 -17.03
CA ASP A 452 0.94 12.28 -18.12
C ASP A 452 -0.02 13.40 -17.71
N LEU A 453 0.55 14.58 -17.46
CA LEU A 453 -0.20 15.78 -17.07
C LEU A 453 -0.96 16.43 -18.24
N GLN A 454 -0.56 16.14 -19.47
CA GLN A 454 -1.18 16.74 -20.68
C GLN A 454 -2.49 16.06 -21.11
N GLY A 455 -2.93 15.04 -20.38
CA GLY A 455 -4.28 14.49 -20.53
C GLY A 455 -4.49 13.52 -21.69
N ILE A 456 -3.44 12.94 -22.22
CA ILE A 456 -3.55 11.85 -23.20
C ILE A 456 -3.92 10.57 -22.45
N ALA A 457 -5.17 10.15 -22.56
CA ALA A 457 -5.68 8.92 -21.95
C ALA A 457 -4.98 7.69 -22.58
N GLY A 458 -4.33 6.90 -21.73
CA GLY A 458 -3.80 5.59 -22.10
C GLY A 458 -2.53 5.24 -21.33
N PRO A 459 -2.22 3.94 -21.12
CA PRO A 459 -0.93 3.55 -20.59
C PRO A 459 0.17 4.15 -21.47
N GLN A 460 1.29 4.59 -20.87
CA GLN A 460 2.44 5.15 -21.58
C GLN A 460 3.01 4.11 -22.58
N SER A 461 2.32 3.92 -23.68
CA SER A 461 2.82 3.22 -24.85
C SER A 461 3.13 4.28 -25.89
N VAL A 462 4.36 4.27 -26.41
CA VAL A 462 4.76 4.92 -27.64
C VAL A 462 3.54 5.20 -28.51
N ARG A 463 3.29 6.47 -28.86
CA ARG A 463 2.20 6.88 -29.80
C ARG A 463 2.33 6.03 -31.07
N ARG A 464 1.63 4.90 -31.10
CA ARG A 464 1.29 4.21 -32.33
C ARG A 464 0.01 4.87 -32.79
N GLU A 465 -0.07 5.28 -34.03
CA GLU A 465 -1.33 5.73 -34.61
C GLU A 465 -2.39 4.67 -34.35
N GLU A 466 -3.40 5.00 -33.54
CA GLU A 466 -4.49 4.09 -33.24
C GLU A 466 -5.24 3.77 -34.54
N THR A 467 -5.39 2.50 -34.82
CA THR A 467 -6.26 2.04 -35.89
C THR A 467 -7.72 2.37 -35.52
N TRP A 468 -8.57 2.55 -36.53
CA TRP A 468 -10.01 2.81 -36.33
C TRP A 468 -10.67 1.72 -35.45
N GLY A 469 -10.23 0.48 -35.53
CA GLY A 469 -10.69 -0.63 -34.71
C GLY A 469 -10.25 -0.51 -33.25
N GLU A 470 -9.04 -0.04 -32.98
CA GLU A 470 -8.56 0.21 -31.62
C GLU A 470 -9.29 1.38 -30.96
N TRP A 471 -9.57 2.44 -31.74
CA TRP A 471 -10.34 3.58 -31.27
C TRP A 471 -11.79 3.20 -30.93
N THR A 472 -12.48 2.45 -31.79
CA THR A 472 -13.85 1.98 -31.54
C THR A 472 -13.92 1.02 -30.35
N SER A 473 -12.97 0.10 -30.24
CA SER A 473 -12.85 -0.82 -29.11
C SER A 473 -12.62 -0.06 -27.80
N ARG A 474 -11.68 0.90 -27.78
CA ARG A 474 -11.43 1.73 -26.60
C ARG A 474 -12.66 2.54 -26.20
N LYS A 475 -13.37 3.14 -27.17
CA LYS A 475 -14.58 3.93 -26.91
C LYS A 475 -15.72 3.05 -26.38
N PHE A 476 -15.88 1.85 -26.93
CA PHE A 476 -16.89 0.88 -26.47
C PHE A 476 -16.60 0.40 -25.04
N TRP A 477 -15.37 -0.06 -24.78
CA TRP A 477 -14.98 -0.55 -23.46
C TRP A 477 -14.80 0.58 -22.44
N GLY A 478 -14.59 1.81 -22.86
CA GLY A 478 -14.62 3.01 -22.00
C GLY A 478 -16.01 3.49 -21.65
N THR A 479 -17.07 2.90 -22.23
CA THR A 479 -18.46 3.29 -21.99
C THR A 479 -19.07 2.45 -20.88
N TRP A 480 -19.71 3.11 -19.90
CA TRP A 480 -20.47 2.42 -18.86
C TRP A 480 -21.64 1.63 -19.46
N PRO A 481 -21.95 0.40 -19.01
CA PRO A 481 -21.24 -0.40 -17.99
C PRO A 481 -20.16 -1.35 -18.56
N PHE A 482 -19.89 -1.33 -19.87
CA PHE A 482 -19.12 -2.35 -20.58
C PHE A 482 -17.68 -2.47 -20.08
N GLY A 483 -17.00 -1.35 -19.79
CA GLY A 483 -15.64 -1.39 -19.22
C GLY A 483 -15.58 -2.10 -17.87
N GLY A 484 -16.51 -1.79 -16.98
CA GLY A 484 -16.61 -2.45 -15.68
C GLY A 484 -16.91 -3.95 -15.79
N LEU A 485 -17.86 -4.34 -16.64
CA LEU A 485 -18.20 -5.75 -16.89
C LEU A 485 -17.01 -6.52 -17.49
N TYR A 486 -16.26 -5.91 -18.41
CA TYR A 486 -15.04 -6.49 -18.94
C TYR A 486 -13.97 -6.65 -17.85
N GLY A 487 -13.80 -5.67 -16.97
CA GLY A 487 -12.90 -5.74 -15.83
C GLY A 487 -13.22 -6.91 -14.92
N VAL A 488 -14.49 -7.09 -14.54
CA VAL A 488 -14.96 -8.22 -13.72
C VAL A 488 -14.75 -9.55 -14.43
N ALA A 489 -15.14 -9.66 -15.69
CA ALA A 489 -14.95 -10.91 -16.48
C ALA A 489 -13.45 -11.26 -16.61
N SER A 490 -12.60 -10.25 -16.83
CA SER A 490 -11.14 -10.45 -16.90
C SER A 490 -10.55 -10.88 -15.57
N ALA A 491 -11.02 -10.29 -14.45
CA ALA A 491 -10.61 -10.69 -13.11
C ALA A 491 -11.03 -12.13 -12.80
N THR A 492 -12.27 -12.50 -13.13
CA THR A 492 -12.77 -13.88 -12.98
C THR A 492 -11.89 -14.87 -13.75
N LYS A 493 -11.59 -14.56 -15.01
CA LYS A 493 -10.69 -15.40 -15.82
C LYS A 493 -9.29 -15.48 -15.21
N GLY A 494 -8.75 -14.37 -14.70
CA GLY A 494 -7.45 -14.33 -14.02
C GLY A 494 -7.42 -15.19 -12.76
N LEU A 495 -8.48 -15.17 -11.96
CA LEU A 495 -8.63 -16.01 -10.76
C LEU A 495 -8.66 -17.50 -11.11
N VAL A 496 -9.37 -17.90 -12.19
CA VAL A 496 -9.51 -19.31 -12.61
C VAL A 496 -8.24 -19.85 -13.25
N ILE A 497 -7.56 -19.04 -14.07
CA ILE A 497 -6.43 -19.48 -14.91
C ILE A 497 -5.07 -19.11 -14.27
N GLN A 498 -5.08 -18.31 -13.19
CA GLN A 498 -3.86 -17.74 -12.57
C GLN A 498 -2.94 -17.04 -13.58
N SER A 499 -3.52 -16.45 -14.63
CA SER A 499 -2.75 -15.80 -15.69
C SER A 499 -2.30 -14.41 -15.28
N ASP A 500 -1.02 -14.11 -15.54
CA ASP A 500 -0.47 -12.78 -15.30
C ASP A 500 -0.93 -11.79 -16.38
N PHE A 501 -1.63 -10.76 -15.97
CA PHE A 501 -2.19 -9.73 -16.86
C PHE A 501 -1.25 -8.54 -17.12
N LEU A 502 -0.11 -8.48 -16.43
CA LEU A 502 0.82 -7.35 -16.54
C LEU A 502 1.80 -7.50 -17.70
N LEU A 503 2.05 -8.72 -18.17
CA LEU A 503 2.94 -8.96 -19.29
C LEU A 503 2.18 -8.86 -20.62
N LYS A 504 2.69 -8.05 -21.53
CA LYS A 504 2.27 -8.09 -22.93
C LYS A 504 2.73 -9.39 -23.55
N LYS A 505 1.84 -10.02 -24.34
CA LYS A 505 2.19 -11.18 -25.17
C LYS A 505 3.15 -10.78 -26.27
#